data_33c7a188be57847da765a95d887296cd
#
_entry.id   33c7a188be57847da765a95d887296cd
#
_cell.length_a   1.000
_cell.length_b   1.000
_cell.length_c   1.000
_cell.angle_alpha   90.00
_cell.angle_beta   90.00
_cell.angle_gamma   90.00
#
_symmetry.space_group_name_H-M   'P 1'
#
loop_
_entity.id
_entity.type
_entity.pdbx_description
1 polymer ?
#
loop_
_entity_poly.entity_id
_entity_poly.type
_entity_poly.pdbx_seq_one_letter_code
_entity_poly.pdbx_strand_id
1 'polypeptide(L)'
;MLLSLVYINCDYLQAQTTIPRFEEGERVVFVGNSITHGGHYHSFIWLYYMTRFPDKPITIMNAGIGGESAWDMKDRLDYDVFNRKPTYVTLTFGMNDTGYDIYMKDNAKELSEQRIAKSLESYREIEERLLAKNKIKTVSYTHLTLPTKLEV
;
A
#
# COMPACT_ATOMS: atom_id res chain seq x y z
N MET A 1 17.48 45.61 16.95
CA MET A 1 17.30 44.13 17.07
C MET A 1 16.00 43.79 16.36
N LEU A 2 16.12 43.44 15.05
CA LEU A 2 14.97 43.11 14.20
C LEU A 2 14.67 41.63 14.35
N LEU A 3 13.46 41.32 14.84
CA LEU A 3 12.89 39.98 14.77
C LEU A 3 12.41 39.73 13.34
N SER A 4 13.09 38.87 12.59
CA SER A 4 12.58 38.34 11.33
C SER A 4 11.57 37.24 11.62
N LEU A 5 10.29 37.52 11.36
CA LEU A 5 9.24 36.51 11.32
C LEU A 5 9.51 35.60 10.10
N VAL A 6 9.84 34.35 10.37
CA VAL A 6 9.84 33.30 9.36
C VAL A 6 8.39 32.87 9.14
N TYR A 7 7.79 33.30 8.04
CA TYR A 7 6.53 32.73 7.56
C TYR A 7 6.84 31.34 6.98
N ILE A 8 6.48 30.30 7.70
CA ILE A 8 6.41 28.95 7.15
C ILE A 8 5.10 28.89 6.36
N ASN A 9 5.24 28.94 5.02
CA ASN A 9 4.12 28.66 4.13
C ASN A 9 3.67 27.20 4.34
N CYS A 10 2.51 27.04 4.95
CA CYS A 10 1.86 25.76 5.18
C CYS A 10 0.95 25.40 3.99
N ASP A 11 1.47 25.52 2.77
CA ASP A 11 0.73 25.25 1.52
C ASP A 11 0.78 23.80 1.06
N TYR A 12 1.19 22.87 1.94
CA TYR A 12 1.40 21.49 1.56
C TYR A 12 0.52 20.50 2.32
N LEU A 13 -0.78 20.68 2.33
CA LEU A 13 -1.71 19.58 2.61
C LEU A 13 -3.12 19.92 2.09
N GLN A 14 -3.25 20.15 0.81
CA GLN A 14 -4.53 19.84 0.18
C GLN A 14 -4.56 18.32 0.00
N ALA A 15 -5.10 17.63 0.98
CA ALA A 15 -5.51 16.25 0.82
C ALA A 15 -6.40 16.21 -0.44
N GLN A 16 -6.04 15.38 -1.42
CA GLN A 16 -6.90 15.14 -2.57
C GLN A 16 -8.27 14.73 -2.05
N THR A 17 -9.24 15.62 -2.15
CA THR A 17 -10.61 15.39 -1.65
C THR A 17 -11.36 14.34 -2.46
N THR A 18 -10.79 13.88 -3.58
CA THR A 18 -11.38 12.85 -4.44
C THR A 18 -10.32 11.87 -4.92
N ILE A 19 -10.50 10.60 -4.57
CA ILE A 19 -9.72 9.51 -5.16
C ILE A 19 -10.27 9.27 -6.57
N PRO A 20 -9.45 9.39 -7.65
CA PRO A 20 -9.93 9.12 -8.99
C PRO A 20 -10.39 7.67 -9.12
N ARG A 21 -11.48 7.46 -9.81
CA ARG A 21 -11.95 6.10 -10.14
C ARG A 21 -10.99 5.41 -11.09
N PHE A 22 -11.03 4.09 -11.11
CA PHE A 22 -10.35 3.32 -12.14
C PHE A 22 -11.01 3.58 -13.50
N GLU A 23 -10.19 3.72 -14.52
CA GLU A 23 -10.64 3.95 -15.89
C GLU A 23 -10.83 2.63 -16.65
N GLU A 24 -11.54 2.70 -17.79
CA GLU A 24 -11.74 1.54 -18.66
C GLU A 24 -10.41 0.89 -19.08
N GLY A 25 -10.37 -0.43 -19.02
CA GLY A 25 -9.20 -1.23 -19.43
C GLY A 25 -8.10 -1.28 -18.38
N GLU A 26 -8.23 -0.61 -17.23
CA GLU A 26 -7.22 -0.70 -16.18
C GLU A 26 -7.08 -2.11 -15.63
N ARG A 27 -5.83 -2.48 -15.37
CA ARG A 27 -5.39 -3.74 -14.80
C ARG A 27 -4.85 -3.46 -13.40
N VAL A 28 -5.71 -3.67 -12.41
CA VAL A 28 -5.43 -3.34 -11.00
C VAL A 28 -4.90 -4.58 -10.30
N VAL A 29 -3.67 -4.52 -9.81
CA VAL A 29 -3.06 -5.60 -9.02
C VAL A 29 -3.03 -5.18 -7.55
N PHE A 30 -3.69 -5.98 -6.72
CA PHE A 30 -3.70 -5.82 -5.27
C PHE A 30 -2.59 -6.66 -4.66
N VAL A 31 -1.51 -6.01 -4.24
CA VAL A 31 -0.36 -6.64 -3.58
C VAL A 31 -0.52 -6.50 -2.07
N GLY A 32 -0.32 -7.59 -1.35
CA GLY A 32 -0.47 -7.55 0.11
C GLY A 32 -0.30 -8.91 0.77
N ASN A 33 -0.60 -8.94 2.04
CA ASN A 33 -0.50 -10.12 2.91
C ASN A 33 -1.81 -10.94 2.94
N SER A 34 -2.09 -11.61 4.06
CA SER A 34 -3.29 -12.45 4.28
C SER A 34 -4.61 -11.69 4.07
N ILE A 35 -4.68 -10.41 4.37
CA ILE A 35 -5.89 -9.60 4.19
C ILE A 35 -6.21 -9.47 2.71
N THR A 36 -5.21 -9.21 1.88
CA THR A 36 -5.34 -9.16 0.43
C THR A 36 -5.57 -10.56 -0.14
N HIS A 37 -4.84 -11.57 0.35
CA HIS A 37 -5.01 -12.97 -0.06
C HIS A 37 -6.46 -13.42 0.10
N GLY A 38 -7.11 -13.09 1.22
CA GLY A 38 -8.51 -13.43 1.52
C GLY A 38 -9.52 -12.91 0.51
N GLY A 39 -9.20 -11.92 -0.26
CA GLY A 39 -9.95 -11.51 -1.43
C GLY A 39 -11.19 -10.64 -1.18
N HIS A 40 -11.57 -10.40 0.06
CA HIS A 40 -12.88 -9.80 0.37
C HIS A 40 -13.00 -8.36 -0.14
N TYR A 41 -12.09 -7.47 0.24
CA TYR A 41 -12.26 -6.05 -0.07
C TYR A 41 -12.15 -5.73 -1.58
N HIS A 42 -11.20 -6.33 -2.29
CA HIS A 42 -11.06 -6.08 -3.72
C HIS A 42 -12.15 -6.79 -4.56
N SER A 43 -12.75 -7.87 -4.05
CA SER A 43 -13.94 -8.47 -4.67
C SER A 43 -15.14 -7.53 -4.59
N PHE A 44 -15.34 -6.81 -3.47
CA PHE A 44 -16.36 -5.77 -3.37
C PHE A 44 -16.07 -4.58 -4.29
N ILE A 45 -14.82 -4.18 -4.43
CA ILE A 45 -14.43 -3.15 -5.39
C ILE A 45 -14.76 -3.60 -6.82
N TRP A 46 -14.41 -4.84 -7.17
CA TRP A 46 -14.74 -5.40 -8.48
C TRP A 46 -16.25 -5.42 -8.73
N LEU A 47 -17.03 -5.92 -7.77
CA LEU A 47 -18.49 -5.95 -7.86
C LEU A 47 -19.09 -4.55 -8.03
N TYR A 48 -18.56 -3.56 -7.31
CA TYR A 48 -18.99 -2.17 -7.45
C TYR A 48 -18.76 -1.67 -8.89
N TYR A 49 -17.58 -1.91 -9.46
CA TYR A 49 -17.30 -1.48 -10.83
C TYR A 49 -18.14 -2.22 -11.87
N MET A 50 -18.32 -3.52 -11.73
CA MET A 50 -19.16 -4.32 -12.63
C MET A 50 -20.62 -3.89 -12.61
N THR A 51 -21.14 -3.43 -11.48
CA THR A 51 -22.56 -3.04 -11.35
C THR A 51 -22.80 -1.56 -11.68
N ARG A 52 -21.82 -0.69 -11.45
CA ARG A 52 -21.97 0.75 -11.64
C ARG A 52 -21.44 1.27 -12.97
N PHE A 53 -20.49 0.55 -13.56
CA PHE A 53 -19.82 0.92 -14.79
C PHE A 53 -19.67 -0.29 -15.73
N PRO A 54 -20.78 -0.98 -16.09
CA PRO A 54 -20.73 -2.23 -16.86
C PRO A 54 -20.07 -2.04 -18.25
N ASP A 55 -20.20 -0.85 -18.82
CA ASP A 55 -19.64 -0.51 -20.14
C ASP A 55 -18.16 -0.09 -20.06
N LYS A 56 -17.55 -0.08 -18.86
CA LYS A 56 -16.15 0.31 -18.63
C LYS A 56 -15.43 -0.78 -17.84
N PRO A 57 -15.14 -1.92 -18.46
CA PRO A 57 -14.56 -3.07 -17.77
C PRO A 57 -13.16 -2.76 -17.26
N ILE A 58 -12.89 -3.21 -16.03
CA ILE A 58 -11.55 -3.24 -15.42
C ILE A 58 -11.17 -4.68 -15.07
N THR A 59 -9.89 -4.94 -14.96
CA THR A 59 -9.38 -6.24 -14.49
C THR A 59 -8.82 -6.09 -13.09
N ILE A 60 -9.33 -6.86 -12.14
CA ILE A 60 -8.78 -6.92 -10.78
C ILE A 60 -8.03 -8.25 -10.59
N MET A 61 -6.83 -8.17 -10.06
CA MET A 61 -5.96 -9.32 -9.82
C MET A 61 -5.48 -9.32 -8.37
N ASN A 62 -5.70 -10.45 -7.70
CA ASN A 62 -5.20 -10.67 -6.35
C ASN A 62 -3.75 -11.16 -6.40
N ALA A 63 -2.85 -10.42 -5.80
CA ALA A 63 -1.45 -10.76 -5.57
C ALA A 63 -1.13 -10.71 -4.06
N GLY A 64 -2.09 -11.06 -3.22
CA GLY A 64 -1.89 -11.24 -1.79
C GLY A 64 -1.35 -12.61 -1.45
N ILE A 65 -0.39 -12.68 -0.53
CA ILE A 65 0.12 -13.95 0.02
C ILE A 65 0.11 -13.86 1.55
N GLY A 66 -0.47 -14.87 2.20
CA GLY A 66 -0.59 -14.92 3.66
C GLY A 66 0.77 -14.91 4.35
N GLY A 67 0.91 -14.10 5.39
CA GLY A 67 2.14 -14.01 6.19
C GLY A 67 3.23 -13.09 5.65
N GLU A 68 3.11 -12.60 4.42
CA GLU A 68 4.14 -11.76 3.81
C GLU A 68 4.31 -10.39 4.49
N SER A 69 5.55 -9.96 4.49
CA SER A 69 6.07 -8.64 4.90
C SER A 69 6.49 -7.84 3.67
N ALA A 70 6.90 -6.59 3.83
CA ALA A 70 7.35 -5.74 2.72
C ALA A 70 8.53 -6.35 1.94
N TRP A 71 9.48 -6.98 2.63
CA TRP A 71 10.63 -7.63 1.97
C TRP A 71 10.24 -8.83 1.12
N ASP A 72 9.24 -9.63 1.52
CA ASP A 72 8.77 -10.76 0.74
C ASP A 72 8.07 -10.27 -0.54
N MET A 73 7.24 -9.21 -0.42
CA MET A 73 6.59 -8.56 -1.56
C MET A 73 7.60 -7.96 -2.54
N LYS A 74 8.68 -7.35 -2.01
CA LYS A 74 9.78 -6.82 -2.80
C LYS A 74 10.42 -7.89 -3.67
N ASP A 75 10.71 -9.05 -3.08
CA ASP A 75 11.44 -10.13 -3.75
C ASP A 75 10.65 -10.74 -4.93
N ARG A 76 9.30 -10.72 -4.86
CA ARG A 76 8.44 -11.26 -5.93
C ARG A 76 7.90 -10.21 -6.91
N LEU A 77 8.28 -8.95 -6.78
CA LEU A 77 7.69 -7.86 -7.54
C LEU A 77 7.79 -8.07 -9.06
N ASP A 78 8.92 -8.56 -9.58
CA ASP A 78 9.12 -8.77 -11.01
C ASP A 78 8.28 -9.92 -11.55
N TYR A 79 8.41 -11.09 -10.95
CA TYR A 79 7.81 -12.31 -11.53
C TYR A 79 6.31 -12.46 -11.23
N ASP A 80 5.81 -11.85 -10.15
CA ASP A 80 4.39 -11.95 -9.81
C ASP A 80 3.61 -10.67 -10.12
N VAL A 81 4.15 -9.49 -9.84
CA VAL A 81 3.40 -8.25 -10.04
C VAL A 81 3.59 -7.70 -11.45
N PHE A 82 4.83 -7.46 -11.89
CA PHE A 82 5.07 -6.85 -13.20
C PHE A 82 4.70 -7.75 -14.39
N ASN A 83 4.84 -9.08 -14.26
CA ASN A 83 4.40 -10.02 -15.28
C ASN A 83 2.89 -9.99 -15.54
N ARG A 84 2.10 -9.50 -14.59
CA ARG A 84 0.65 -9.27 -14.78
C ARG A 84 0.35 -8.01 -15.58
N LYS A 85 1.37 -7.23 -15.96
CA LYS A 85 1.26 -5.99 -16.75
C LYS A 85 0.26 -5.00 -16.12
N PRO A 86 0.43 -4.62 -14.85
CA PRO A 86 -0.49 -3.72 -14.17
C PRO A 86 -0.45 -2.32 -14.79
N THR A 87 -1.59 -1.63 -14.80
CA THR A 87 -1.69 -0.19 -14.98
C THR A 87 -1.84 0.53 -13.64
N TYR A 88 -2.28 -0.23 -12.63
CA TYR A 88 -2.50 0.25 -11.28
C TYR A 88 -2.07 -0.81 -10.25
N VAL A 89 -1.31 -0.40 -9.27
CA VAL A 89 -0.88 -1.28 -8.17
C VAL A 89 -1.31 -0.67 -6.84
N THR A 90 -1.99 -1.47 -6.02
CA THR A 90 -2.20 -1.14 -4.61
C THR A 90 -1.25 -1.98 -3.77
N LEU A 91 -0.65 -1.39 -2.75
CA LEU A 91 0.31 -2.04 -1.88
C LEU A 91 -0.14 -1.95 -0.43
N THR A 92 -0.31 -3.09 0.24
CA THR A 92 -0.74 -3.20 1.64
C THR A 92 0.22 -4.08 2.43
N PHE A 93 0.92 -3.53 3.41
CA PHE A 93 1.88 -4.24 4.27
C PHE A 93 1.89 -3.62 5.67
N GLY A 94 2.79 -4.08 6.54
CA GLY A 94 3.03 -3.52 7.88
C GLY A 94 2.62 -4.46 9.01
N MET A 95 1.51 -5.20 8.88
CA MET A 95 1.00 -6.06 9.94
C MET A 95 1.97 -7.18 10.33
N ASN A 96 2.61 -7.83 9.35
CA ASN A 96 3.56 -8.92 9.60
C ASN A 96 4.99 -8.41 9.80
N ASP A 97 5.27 -7.19 9.39
CA ASP A 97 6.59 -6.57 9.41
C ASP A 97 7.09 -6.34 10.83
N THR A 98 6.19 -6.01 11.75
CA THR A 98 6.51 -5.79 13.16
C THR A 98 6.79 -7.08 13.92
N GLY A 99 6.26 -8.24 13.46
CA GLY A 99 6.50 -9.57 14.02
C GLY A 99 5.84 -9.81 15.37
N TYR A 100 4.73 -10.51 15.37
CA TYR A 100 4.01 -10.86 16.61
C TYR A 100 4.84 -11.73 17.56
N ASP A 101 5.75 -12.53 17.01
CA ASP A 101 6.59 -13.48 17.73
C ASP A 101 7.69 -12.84 18.58
N ILE A 102 8.00 -11.58 18.35
CA ILE A 102 9.10 -10.90 19.05
C ILE A 102 8.69 -10.24 20.36
N TYR A 103 7.40 -9.94 20.56
CA TYR A 103 6.92 -9.20 21.72
C TYR A 103 7.18 -9.90 23.07
N MET A 104 7.37 -11.21 23.06
CA MET A 104 7.65 -12.01 24.26
C MET A 104 9.16 -12.22 24.50
N LYS A 105 10.02 -11.58 23.71
CA LYS A 105 11.49 -11.71 23.83
C LYS A 105 12.07 -10.58 24.67
N ASP A 106 13.12 -10.85 25.41
CA ASP A 106 13.80 -9.87 26.27
C ASP A 106 14.30 -8.66 25.48
N ASN A 107 14.73 -8.88 24.22
CA ASN A 107 15.20 -7.84 23.31
C ASN A 107 14.15 -7.41 22.27
N ALA A 108 12.86 -7.51 22.60
CA ALA A 108 11.74 -7.21 21.69
C ALA A 108 11.87 -5.83 21.02
N LYS A 109 12.29 -4.81 21.77
CA LYS A 109 12.45 -3.44 21.26
C LYS A 109 13.47 -3.39 20.13
N GLU A 110 14.67 -3.92 20.35
CA GLU A 110 15.74 -3.93 19.35
C GLU A 110 15.32 -4.69 18.08
N LEU A 111 14.71 -5.88 18.25
CA LEU A 111 14.23 -6.69 17.14
C LEU A 111 13.11 -5.98 16.35
N SER A 112 12.23 -5.24 17.03
CA SER A 112 11.17 -4.45 16.39
C SER A 112 11.77 -3.30 15.57
N GLU A 113 12.73 -2.57 16.12
CA GLU A 113 13.43 -1.49 15.41
C GLU A 113 14.13 -2.00 14.15
N GLN A 114 14.80 -3.15 14.24
CA GLN A 114 15.46 -3.79 13.09
C GLN A 114 14.45 -4.20 12.02
N ARG A 115 13.31 -4.79 12.39
CA ARG A 115 12.26 -5.18 11.45
C ARG A 115 11.61 -3.97 10.79
N ILE A 116 11.34 -2.91 11.54
CA ILE A 116 10.78 -1.67 11.00
C ILE A 116 11.75 -1.05 9.99
N ALA A 117 13.05 -1.00 10.31
CA ALA A 117 14.06 -0.48 9.39
C ALA A 117 14.11 -1.29 8.09
N LYS A 118 14.11 -2.63 8.18
CA LYS A 118 14.06 -3.52 7.02
C LYS A 118 12.79 -3.34 6.18
N SER A 119 11.65 -3.17 6.84
CA SER A 119 10.38 -2.93 6.16
C SER A 119 10.40 -1.62 5.38
N LEU A 120 10.88 -0.55 6.00
CA LEU A 120 10.97 0.78 5.36
C LEU A 120 11.95 0.77 4.18
N GLU A 121 13.10 0.09 4.29
CA GLU A 121 14.04 -0.07 3.20
C GLU A 121 13.41 -0.82 2.02
N SER A 122 12.76 -1.95 2.31
CA SER A 122 12.07 -2.76 1.30
C SER A 122 10.94 -1.98 0.62
N TYR A 123 10.19 -1.19 1.38
CA TYR A 123 9.15 -0.33 0.85
C TYR A 123 9.70 0.72 -0.13
N ARG A 124 10.78 1.41 0.24
CA ARG A 124 11.42 2.39 -0.63
C ARG A 124 11.87 1.76 -1.95
N GLU A 125 12.47 0.58 -1.90
CA GLU A 125 12.87 -0.15 -3.10
C GLU A 125 11.66 -0.53 -3.97
N ILE A 126 10.57 -1.01 -3.37
CA ILE A 126 9.31 -1.28 -4.10
C ILE A 126 8.81 -0.01 -4.78
N GLU A 127 8.76 1.10 -4.05
CA GLU A 127 8.27 2.39 -4.56
C GLU A 127 9.13 2.88 -5.73
N GLU A 128 10.45 2.86 -5.59
CA GLU A 128 11.39 3.22 -6.65
C GLU A 128 11.19 2.36 -7.92
N ARG A 129 11.04 1.05 -7.75
CA ARG A 129 10.82 0.11 -8.86
C ARG A 129 9.46 0.31 -9.53
N LEU A 130 8.42 0.64 -8.78
CA LEU A 130 7.11 0.99 -9.32
C LEU A 130 7.15 2.32 -10.09
N LEU A 131 7.77 3.35 -9.51
CA LEU A 131 7.91 4.67 -10.14
C LEU A 131 8.77 4.62 -11.40
N ALA A 132 9.80 3.77 -11.45
CA ALA A 132 10.61 3.54 -12.65
C ALA A 132 9.78 2.96 -13.82
N LYS A 133 8.62 2.36 -13.54
CA LYS A 133 7.66 1.90 -14.55
C LYS A 133 6.66 3.02 -14.88
N ASN A 134 7.06 4.05 -15.59
CA ASN A 134 6.34 5.29 -15.90
C ASN A 134 4.84 5.19 -16.27
N LYS A 135 4.32 3.98 -16.46
CA LYS A 135 2.91 3.71 -16.82
C LYS A 135 2.07 3.15 -15.68
N ILE A 136 2.68 2.89 -14.51
CA ILE A 136 1.98 2.29 -13.37
C ILE A 136 1.58 3.40 -12.39
N LYS A 137 0.28 3.50 -12.12
CA LYS A 137 -0.24 4.32 -11.02
C LYS A 137 -0.17 3.50 -9.73
N THR A 138 0.32 4.09 -8.64
CA THR A 138 0.51 3.38 -7.37
C THR A 138 -0.25 4.06 -6.25
N VAL A 139 -0.93 3.25 -5.42
CA VAL A 139 -1.45 3.66 -4.12
C VAL A 139 -0.89 2.73 -3.07
N SER A 140 -0.23 3.30 -2.08
CA SER A 140 0.32 2.55 -0.95
C SER A 140 -0.49 2.79 0.32
N TYR A 141 -0.79 1.71 1.02
CA TYR A 141 -1.38 1.71 2.36
C TYR A 141 -0.42 1.05 3.33
N THR A 142 0.30 1.83 4.09
CA THR A 142 1.22 1.34 5.13
C THR A 142 0.49 0.94 6.40
N HIS A 143 -0.78 1.34 6.55
CA HIS A 143 -1.56 1.08 7.75
C HIS A 143 -3.04 0.97 7.40
N LEU A 144 -3.65 -0.14 7.81
CA LEU A 144 -5.07 -0.15 8.10
C LEU A 144 -5.25 0.56 9.45
N THR A 145 -5.17 1.87 9.46
CA THR A 145 -5.71 2.61 10.59
C THR A 145 -7.22 2.46 10.54
N LEU A 146 -7.72 1.53 11.32
CA LEU A 146 -9.07 1.71 11.85
C LEU A 146 -9.09 3.10 12.46
N PRO A 147 -10.10 3.94 12.19
CA PRO A 147 -10.25 5.21 12.87
C PRO A 147 -10.48 4.92 14.36
N THR A 148 -9.41 4.85 15.13
CA THR A 148 -9.43 4.65 16.58
C THR A 148 -9.42 5.97 17.33
N LYS A 149 -9.94 7.03 16.72
CA LYS A 149 -10.34 8.22 17.44
C LYS A 149 -11.85 8.37 17.32
N LEU A 150 -12.55 7.67 18.21
CA LEU A 150 -13.74 8.23 18.81
C LEU A 150 -13.24 9.40 19.69
N GLU A 151 -13.21 10.60 19.14
CA GLU A 151 -13.18 11.80 19.96
C GLU A 151 -14.59 11.94 20.56
N VAL A 152 -14.70 11.64 21.85
CA VAL A 152 -15.86 11.96 22.69
C VAL A 152 -15.73 13.43 23.10
#